data_6cafa64856673807e70a99a4f1fc083c
#
_entry.id   6cafa64856673807e70a99a4f1fc083c
#
_cell.length_a   1.000
_cell.length_b   1.000
_cell.length_c   1.000
_cell.angle_alpha   90.00
_cell.angle_beta   90.00
_cell.angle_gamma   90.00
#
_symmetry.space_group_name_H-M   'P 1'
#
loop_
_entity.id
_entity.type
_entity.pdbx_description
1 polymer ?
#
loop_
_entity_poly.entity_id
_entity_poly.type
_entity_poly.pdbx_seq_one_letter_code
_entity_poly.pdbx_strand_id
1 'polypeptide(L)'
;MKITILSDTHTKHRYCENDLPGGDLLIHAGDFMNSGYNPIEAMEFFRWFDEIDNYDFKVFIAGNHDRWMQDKPEEALGILTGYKTIDYLQDDWITVGDSDPHDPNVQTVKIWGSPWQPEFYNWAFNLPRNGEELKTVWDMIPEDVDIVITHGPAWGFLDDVEGNRNVPLGCELL
;
A
#
# COMPACT_ATOMS: atom_id res chain seq x y z
N MET A 1 -0.49 18.89 5.51
CA MET A 1 -0.07 17.86 4.55
C MET A 1 -1.22 17.56 3.60
N LYS A 2 -0.99 17.60 2.28
CA LYS A 2 -1.94 17.21 1.22
C LYS A 2 -1.60 15.80 0.76
N ILE A 3 -2.53 14.85 0.91
CA ILE A 3 -2.33 13.44 0.62
C ILE A 3 -3.20 13.05 -0.58
N THR A 4 -2.62 12.34 -1.53
CA THR A 4 -3.32 11.70 -2.64
C THR A 4 -3.21 10.19 -2.48
N ILE A 5 -4.33 9.48 -2.65
CA ILE A 5 -4.38 8.03 -2.50
C ILE A 5 -4.90 7.41 -3.81
N LEU A 6 -4.21 6.37 -4.25
CA LEU A 6 -4.56 5.52 -5.39
C LEU A 6 -4.57 4.05 -4.95
N SER A 7 -5.30 3.21 -5.67
CA SER A 7 -5.21 1.75 -5.60
C SER A 7 -5.67 1.14 -6.93
N ASP A 8 -5.49 -0.17 -7.09
CA ASP A 8 -6.11 -0.99 -8.14
C ASP A 8 -5.86 -0.46 -9.57
N THR A 9 -4.65 -0.01 -9.80
CA THR A 9 -4.28 0.56 -11.11
C THR A 9 -4.05 -0.50 -12.19
N HIS A 10 -3.76 -1.76 -11.81
CA HIS A 10 -3.68 -2.92 -12.71
C HIS A 10 -2.97 -2.61 -14.03
N THR A 11 -1.70 -2.13 -13.94
CA THR A 11 -0.86 -1.69 -15.07
C THR A 11 -1.35 -0.45 -15.82
N LYS A 12 -2.46 0.16 -15.38
CA LYS A 12 -3.05 1.35 -16.01
C LYS A 12 -2.68 2.67 -15.31
N HIS A 13 -1.72 2.64 -14.40
CA HIS A 13 -1.31 3.79 -13.59
C HIS A 13 -0.95 5.03 -14.42
N ARG A 14 -0.39 4.88 -15.63
CA ARG A 14 -0.09 6.02 -16.51
C ARG A 14 -1.33 6.79 -16.99
N TYR A 15 -2.50 6.17 -17.00
CA TYR A 15 -3.74 6.89 -17.36
C TYR A 15 -4.19 7.87 -16.27
N CYS A 16 -3.78 7.64 -15.01
CA CYS A 16 -4.11 8.52 -13.89
C CYS A 16 -3.13 9.70 -13.76
N GLU A 17 -2.00 9.69 -14.46
CA GLU A 17 -0.89 10.62 -14.27
C GLU A 17 -1.29 12.08 -14.41
N ASN A 18 -2.11 12.40 -15.42
CA ASN A 18 -2.57 13.77 -15.67
C ASN A 18 -3.65 14.23 -14.65
N ASP A 19 -4.25 13.31 -13.91
CA ASP A 19 -5.27 13.61 -12.91
C ASP A 19 -4.69 13.76 -11.50
N LEU A 20 -3.37 13.50 -11.34
CA LEU A 20 -2.68 13.64 -10.06
C LEU A 20 -2.52 15.12 -9.70
N PRO A 21 -3.13 15.57 -8.59
CA PRO A 21 -3.18 17.02 -8.27
C PRO A 21 -1.88 17.54 -7.64
N GLY A 22 -0.85 16.71 -7.45
CA GLY A 22 0.33 17.01 -6.66
C GLY A 22 0.03 17.19 -5.17
N GLY A 23 1.03 17.22 -4.35
CA GLY A 23 0.90 17.36 -2.90
C GLY A 23 2.14 16.93 -2.14
N ASP A 24 1.98 16.72 -0.84
CA ASP A 24 3.09 16.33 0.02
C ASP A 24 3.33 14.81 -0.02
N LEU A 25 2.26 14.00 -0.06
CA LEU A 25 2.33 12.55 0.02
C LEU A 25 1.45 11.88 -1.04
N LEU A 26 2.02 10.93 -1.79
CA LEU A 26 1.30 10.03 -2.67
C LEU A 26 1.34 8.60 -2.10
N ILE A 27 0.17 8.00 -1.93
CA ILE A 27 0.01 6.63 -1.45
C ILE A 27 -0.57 5.77 -2.57
N HIS A 28 0.01 4.57 -2.80
CA HIS A 28 -0.63 3.54 -3.61
C HIS A 28 -0.92 2.31 -2.74
N ALA A 29 -2.20 2.01 -2.56
CA ALA A 29 -2.69 0.99 -1.62
C ALA A 29 -2.84 -0.42 -2.25
N GLY A 30 -1.95 -0.77 -3.17
CA GLY A 30 -1.86 -2.13 -3.75
C GLY A 30 -2.55 -2.30 -5.09
N ASP A 31 -2.38 -3.50 -5.66
CA ASP A 31 -2.89 -3.92 -6.96
C ASP A 31 -2.39 -3.05 -8.13
N PHE A 32 -1.08 -2.86 -8.18
CA PHE A 32 -0.43 -2.20 -9.31
C PHE A 32 -0.17 -3.15 -10.50
N MET A 33 -0.05 -4.48 -10.24
CA MET A 33 0.06 -5.50 -11.29
C MET A 33 -1.32 -5.98 -11.77
N ASN A 34 -1.38 -6.58 -12.95
CA ASN A 34 -2.60 -7.13 -13.50
C ASN A 34 -2.73 -8.64 -13.23
N SER A 35 -1.76 -9.43 -13.73
CA SER A 35 -1.74 -10.88 -13.51
C SER A 35 -1.01 -11.29 -12.24
N GLY A 36 -0.13 -10.44 -11.76
CA GLY A 36 0.67 -10.63 -10.56
C GLY A 36 1.92 -11.51 -10.71
N TYR A 37 2.15 -12.09 -11.87
CA TYR A 37 3.27 -13.04 -12.08
C TYR A 37 4.43 -12.45 -12.89
N ASN A 38 4.19 -11.38 -13.64
CA ASN A 38 5.17 -10.80 -14.54
C ASN A 38 5.95 -9.68 -13.85
N PRO A 39 7.24 -9.85 -13.52
CA PRO A 39 8.03 -8.82 -12.85
C PRO A 39 8.13 -7.51 -13.64
N ILE A 40 7.96 -7.55 -14.96
CA ILE A 40 8.00 -6.35 -15.80
C ILE A 40 6.86 -5.39 -15.42
N GLU A 41 5.67 -5.91 -15.07
CA GLU A 41 4.54 -5.09 -14.64
C GLU A 41 4.90 -4.28 -13.36
N ALA A 42 5.56 -4.94 -12.39
CA ALA A 42 6.01 -4.29 -11.18
C ALA A 42 7.12 -3.25 -11.46
N MET A 43 8.10 -3.61 -12.31
CA MET A 43 9.19 -2.69 -12.67
C MET A 43 8.69 -1.45 -13.43
N GLU A 44 7.66 -1.59 -14.26
CA GLU A 44 7.00 -0.48 -14.95
C GLU A 44 6.27 0.44 -13.95
N PHE A 45 5.60 -0.15 -12.94
CA PHE A 45 4.99 0.60 -11.86
C PHE A 45 6.05 1.33 -11.02
N PHE A 46 7.11 0.67 -10.57
CA PHE A 46 8.17 1.29 -9.77
C PHE A 46 8.79 2.48 -10.50
N ARG A 47 9.08 2.31 -11.79
CA ARG A 47 9.62 3.40 -12.61
C ARG A 47 8.65 4.57 -12.70
N TRP A 48 7.39 4.30 -13.05
CA TRP A 48 6.37 5.34 -13.14
C TRP A 48 6.19 6.08 -11.81
N PHE A 49 6.12 5.34 -10.70
CA PHE A 49 5.91 5.91 -9.38
C PHE A 49 7.11 6.75 -8.92
N ASP A 50 8.34 6.32 -9.26
CA ASP A 50 9.57 7.05 -8.99
C ASP A 50 9.68 8.31 -9.85
N GLU A 51 9.23 8.28 -11.12
CA GLU A 51 9.26 9.40 -12.08
C GLU A 51 8.29 10.55 -11.72
N ILE A 52 7.27 10.30 -10.88
CA ILE A 52 6.35 11.36 -10.41
C ILE A 52 7.13 12.32 -9.51
N ASP A 53 7.19 13.60 -9.89
CA ASP A 53 8.03 14.62 -9.25
C ASP A 53 7.25 15.70 -8.48
N ASN A 54 5.92 15.68 -8.51
CA ASN A 54 5.06 16.65 -7.87
C ASN A 54 4.54 16.22 -6.49
N TYR A 55 5.23 15.26 -5.86
CA TYR A 55 5.02 14.84 -4.46
C TYR A 55 6.37 14.70 -3.75
N ASP A 56 6.44 15.13 -2.49
CA ASP A 56 7.65 15.07 -1.67
C ASP A 56 7.93 13.63 -1.20
N PHE A 57 6.86 12.89 -0.88
CA PHE A 57 6.93 11.50 -0.39
C PHE A 57 6.02 10.60 -1.21
N LYS A 58 6.48 9.38 -1.48
CA LYS A 58 5.73 8.38 -2.25
C LYS A 58 5.85 7.02 -1.58
N VAL A 59 4.72 6.49 -1.10
CA VAL A 59 4.64 5.25 -0.31
C VAL A 59 3.68 4.29 -0.98
N PHE A 60 4.01 3.00 -1.00
CA PHE A 60 3.11 2.00 -1.52
C PHE A 60 3.18 0.69 -0.74
N ILE A 61 2.11 -0.08 -0.84
CA ILE A 61 2.02 -1.48 -0.45
C ILE A 61 1.69 -2.34 -1.67
N ALA A 62 1.85 -3.65 -1.55
CA ALA A 62 1.31 -4.60 -2.52
C ALA A 62 -0.17 -4.90 -2.21
N GLY A 63 -0.86 -5.51 -3.18
CA GLY A 63 -2.22 -6.00 -3.06
C GLY A 63 -2.34 -7.46 -3.52
N ASN A 64 -3.57 -7.94 -3.66
CA ASN A 64 -3.80 -9.35 -3.98
C ASN A 64 -3.43 -9.72 -5.42
N HIS A 65 -3.35 -8.77 -6.32
CA HIS A 65 -2.83 -9.00 -7.69
C HIS A 65 -1.31 -8.91 -7.79
N ASP A 66 -0.59 -8.59 -6.72
CA ASP A 66 0.86 -8.38 -6.76
C ASP A 66 1.62 -9.65 -6.32
N ARG A 67 1.25 -10.82 -6.89
CA ARG A 67 1.75 -12.16 -6.54
C ARG A 67 3.27 -12.27 -6.58
N TRP A 68 3.92 -11.65 -7.53
CA TRP A 68 5.38 -11.68 -7.64
C TRP A 68 6.08 -11.04 -6.43
N MET A 69 5.47 -9.99 -5.84
CA MET A 69 6.00 -9.38 -4.61
C MET A 69 6.00 -10.37 -3.44
N GLN A 70 4.98 -11.23 -3.34
CA GLN A 70 4.89 -12.27 -2.32
C GLN A 70 5.81 -13.47 -2.62
N ASP A 71 5.82 -13.95 -3.87
CA ASP A 71 6.53 -15.18 -4.25
C ASP A 71 8.04 -14.99 -4.38
N LYS A 72 8.49 -13.76 -4.65
CA LYS A 72 9.88 -13.37 -4.93
C LYS A 72 10.31 -12.11 -4.17
N PRO A 73 10.11 -12.05 -2.85
CA PRO A 73 10.32 -10.81 -2.07
C PRO A 73 11.77 -10.32 -2.15
N GLU A 74 12.76 -11.22 -2.10
CA GLU A 74 14.18 -10.83 -2.18
C GLU A 74 14.52 -10.21 -3.54
N GLU A 75 13.96 -10.75 -4.63
CA GLU A 75 14.16 -10.22 -5.97
C GLU A 75 13.49 -8.85 -6.12
N ALA A 76 12.26 -8.72 -5.65
CA ALA A 76 11.48 -7.48 -5.69
C ALA A 76 12.18 -6.37 -4.88
N LEU A 77 12.55 -6.65 -3.64
CA LEU A 77 13.27 -5.70 -2.78
C LEU A 77 14.64 -5.35 -3.35
N GLY A 78 15.36 -6.32 -3.94
CA GLY A 78 16.62 -6.07 -4.63
C GLY A 78 16.48 -5.06 -5.77
N ILE A 79 15.40 -5.16 -6.57
CA ILE A 79 15.11 -4.19 -7.64
C ILE A 79 14.72 -2.83 -7.06
N LEU A 80 13.91 -2.80 -6.00
CA LEU A 80 13.48 -1.58 -5.34
C LEU A 80 14.64 -0.74 -4.80
N THR A 81 15.76 -1.34 -4.42
CA THR A 81 16.94 -0.59 -3.99
C THR A 81 17.52 0.36 -5.05
N GLY A 82 17.14 0.16 -6.31
CA GLY A 82 17.51 1.05 -7.43
C GLY A 82 16.71 2.35 -7.48
N TYR A 83 15.58 2.42 -6.80
CA TYR A 83 14.70 3.58 -6.71
C TYR A 83 14.91 4.27 -5.35
N LYS A 84 14.91 5.59 -5.32
CA LYS A 84 15.27 6.35 -4.10
C LYS A 84 14.18 7.25 -3.58
N THR A 85 13.12 7.41 -4.34
CA THR A 85 12.03 8.36 -4.04
C THR A 85 10.73 7.64 -3.71
N ILE A 86 10.73 6.31 -3.67
CA ILE A 86 9.57 5.49 -3.37
C ILE A 86 9.87 4.53 -2.21
N ASP A 87 8.93 4.42 -1.29
CA ASP A 87 9.01 3.53 -0.12
C ASP A 87 7.96 2.44 -0.20
N TYR A 88 8.40 1.18 -0.14
CA TYR A 88 7.53 0.02 -0.03
C TYR A 88 7.35 -0.40 1.43
N LEU A 89 6.12 -0.58 1.86
CA LEU A 89 5.81 -1.07 3.20
C LEU A 89 5.19 -2.47 3.15
N GLN A 90 5.73 -3.34 3.97
CA GLN A 90 5.18 -4.67 4.26
C GLN A 90 5.42 -4.98 5.73
N ASP A 91 4.36 -4.88 6.53
CA ASP A 91 4.38 -5.09 7.98
C ASP A 91 5.40 -4.17 8.67
N ASP A 92 5.57 -2.97 8.12
CA ASP A 92 6.57 -1.99 8.55
C ASP A 92 6.01 -0.57 8.49
N TRP A 93 6.75 0.38 9.02
CA TRP A 93 6.36 1.77 9.10
C TRP A 93 7.50 2.72 8.71
N ILE A 94 7.12 3.91 8.24
CA ILE A 94 8.00 5.04 8.03
C ILE A 94 7.43 6.30 8.67
N THR A 95 8.28 7.30 8.86
CA THR A 95 7.86 8.65 9.20
C THR A 95 8.23 9.59 8.06
N VAL A 96 7.24 10.32 7.55
CA VAL A 96 7.40 11.31 6.49
C VAL A 96 7.09 12.71 7.00
N GLY A 97 7.70 13.72 6.43
CA GLY A 97 7.52 15.12 6.80
C GLY A 97 8.83 15.86 6.98
N ASP A 98 8.76 17.14 7.34
CA ASP A 98 9.95 17.95 7.57
C ASP A 98 10.64 17.47 8.85
N SER A 99 11.93 17.24 8.77
CA SER A 99 12.75 16.70 9.87
C SER A 99 13.66 17.76 10.50
N ASP A 100 13.36 19.07 10.36
CA ASP A 100 14.15 20.10 11.03
C ASP A 100 13.94 20.02 12.56
N PRO A 101 14.93 19.52 13.34
CA PRO A 101 14.80 19.39 14.78
C PRO A 101 14.74 20.73 15.53
N HIS A 102 14.91 21.85 14.80
CA HIS A 102 14.87 23.21 15.35
C HIS A 102 13.58 23.94 15.00
N ASP A 103 12.71 23.38 14.14
CA ASP A 103 11.39 23.95 13.88
C ASP A 103 10.35 23.34 14.84
N PRO A 104 9.79 24.12 15.76
CA PRO A 104 8.77 23.63 16.69
C PRO A 104 7.42 23.31 16.00
N ASN A 105 7.26 23.66 14.71
CA ASN A 105 6.07 23.39 13.92
C ASN A 105 6.26 22.19 12.97
N VAL A 106 7.34 21.45 13.09
CA VAL A 106 7.56 20.21 12.32
C VAL A 106 6.35 19.30 12.43
N GLN A 107 5.77 18.97 11.29
CA GLN A 107 4.69 18.02 11.20
C GLN A 107 5.22 16.76 10.51
N THR A 108 5.42 15.72 11.28
CA THR A 108 5.70 14.38 10.76
C THR A 108 4.44 13.53 10.82
N VAL A 109 4.34 12.59 9.88
CA VAL A 109 3.26 11.60 9.83
C VAL A 109 3.88 10.22 9.85
N LYS A 110 3.49 9.39 10.81
CA LYS A 110 3.90 8.00 10.93
C LYS A 110 2.92 7.12 10.16
N ILE A 111 3.43 6.40 9.18
CA ILE A 111 2.65 5.57 8.26
C ILE A 111 3.06 4.12 8.44
N TRP A 112 2.13 3.24 8.73
CA TRP A 112 2.32 1.80 8.72
C TRP A 112 1.59 1.19 7.53
N GLY A 113 2.18 0.17 6.89
CA GLY A 113 1.62 -0.46 5.71
C GLY A 113 1.77 -1.97 5.69
N SER A 114 0.72 -2.66 5.23
CA SER A 114 0.71 -4.12 5.07
C SER A 114 -0.14 -4.55 3.87
N PRO A 115 0.35 -5.49 3.05
CA PRO A 115 -0.41 -6.05 1.94
C PRO A 115 -1.38 -7.15 2.36
N TRP A 116 -1.26 -7.70 3.57
CA TRP A 116 -2.04 -8.84 4.02
C TRP A 116 -3.53 -8.52 4.13
N GLN A 117 -4.36 -9.53 3.81
CA GLN A 117 -5.81 -9.43 3.88
C GLN A 117 -6.44 -10.79 4.22
N PRO A 118 -7.71 -10.80 4.68
CA PRO A 118 -8.48 -12.03 4.78
C PRO A 118 -8.53 -12.77 3.45
N GLU A 119 -8.34 -14.07 3.49
CA GLU A 119 -8.28 -14.90 2.28
C GLU A 119 -9.49 -14.72 1.36
N PHE A 120 -9.20 -14.52 0.08
CA PHE A 120 -10.16 -14.39 -1.00
C PHE A 120 -9.61 -15.10 -2.22
N TYR A 121 -10.20 -16.23 -2.59
CA TYR A 121 -9.66 -17.14 -3.61
C TYR A 121 -8.18 -17.49 -3.38
N ASN A 122 -7.45 -17.89 -4.42
CA ASN A 122 -6.01 -18.14 -4.37
C ASN A 122 -5.21 -16.93 -4.87
N TRP A 123 -5.49 -15.74 -4.32
CA TRP A 123 -4.77 -14.52 -4.62
C TRP A 123 -3.53 -14.34 -3.74
N ALA A 124 -2.75 -13.27 -3.99
CA ALA A 124 -1.60 -12.97 -3.16
C ALA A 124 -2.00 -12.40 -1.79
N PHE A 125 -1.07 -12.46 -0.85
CA PHE A 125 -1.16 -11.87 0.49
C PHE A 125 -2.42 -12.27 1.27
N ASN A 126 -2.89 -13.49 1.05
CA ASN A 126 -4.02 -14.08 1.76
C ASN A 126 -3.57 -14.71 3.08
N LEU A 127 -4.27 -14.40 4.15
CA LEU A 127 -4.19 -15.10 5.43
C LEU A 127 -5.58 -15.54 5.87
N PRO A 128 -5.70 -16.63 6.66
CA PRO A 128 -7.00 -17.11 7.12
C PRO A 128 -7.81 -16.01 7.80
N ARG A 129 -9.05 -15.82 7.36
CA ARG A 129 -9.99 -14.88 7.98
C ARG A 129 -10.14 -15.23 9.47
N ASN A 130 -9.97 -14.26 10.34
CA ASN A 130 -9.98 -14.43 11.78
C ASN A 130 -8.90 -15.40 12.31
N GLY A 131 -7.82 -15.65 11.53
CA GLY A 131 -6.69 -16.47 11.94
C GLY A 131 -5.68 -15.72 12.82
N GLU A 132 -4.93 -16.47 13.61
CA GLU A 132 -3.88 -15.93 14.48
C GLU A 132 -2.76 -15.24 13.66
N GLU A 133 -2.49 -15.72 12.44
CA GLU A 133 -1.50 -15.13 11.55
C GLU A 133 -1.89 -13.70 11.16
N LEU A 134 -3.16 -13.48 10.77
CA LEU A 134 -3.66 -12.16 10.42
C LEU A 134 -3.71 -11.23 11.63
N LYS A 135 -4.11 -11.79 12.79
CA LYS A 135 -4.07 -11.05 14.06
C LYS A 135 -2.64 -10.62 14.39
N THR A 136 -1.66 -11.48 14.20
CA THR A 136 -0.24 -11.16 14.47
C THR A 136 0.23 -9.98 13.61
N VAL A 137 -0.19 -9.92 12.36
CA VAL A 137 0.11 -8.77 11.48
C VAL A 137 -0.47 -7.48 12.05
N TRP A 138 -1.76 -7.48 12.45
CA TRP A 138 -2.39 -6.28 12.98
C TRP A 138 -1.86 -5.87 14.37
N ASP A 139 -1.40 -6.83 15.17
CA ASP A 139 -0.73 -6.55 16.47
C ASP A 139 0.62 -5.83 16.28
N MET A 140 1.17 -5.76 15.05
CA MET A 140 2.40 -5.00 14.72
C MET A 140 2.13 -3.52 14.45
N ILE A 141 0.87 -3.10 14.31
CA ILE A 141 0.51 -1.69 14.09
C ILE A 141 0.93 -0.87 15.31
N PRO A 142 1.79 0.15 15.14
CA PRO A 142 2.21 0.99 16.28
C PRO A 142 1.04 1.77 16.89
N GLU A 143 1.00 1.90 18.21
CA GLU A 143 -0.05 2.69 18.90
C GLU A 143 -0.04 4.18 18.52
N ASP A 144 1.11 4.70 18.09
CA ASP A 144 1.34 6.10 17.72
C ASP A 144 1.31 6.33 16.21
N VAL A 145 0.69 5.42 15.44
CA VAL A 145 0.55 5.55 13.99
C VAL A 145 -0.51 6.60 13.63
N ASP A 146 -0.23 7.42 12.61
CA ASP A 146 -1.17 8.41 12.10
C ASP A 146 -1.98 7.85 10.91
N ILE A 147 -1.35 7.02 10.07
CA ILE A 147 -1.97 6.42 8.88
C ILE A 147 -1.64 4.94 8.83
N VAL A 148 -2.69 4.12 8.66
CA VAL A 148 -2.57 2.69 8.36
C VAL A 148 -2.99 2.47 6.90
N ILE A 149 -2.10 1.81 6.12
CA ILE A 149 -2.38 1.46 4.73
C ILE A 149 -2.57 -0.05 4.66
N THR A 150 -3.77 -0.47 4.26
CA THR A 150 -4.10 -1.87 3.97
C THR A 150 -4.76 -1.97 2.59
N HIS A 151 -4.58 -3.10 1.92
CA HIS A 151 -5.23 -3.30 0.63
C HIS A 151 -6.72 -3.62 0.79
N GLY A 152 -7.07 -4.48 1.74
CA GLY A 152 -8.47 -4.76 2.09
C GLY A 152 -9.02 -3.81 3.16
N PRO A 153 -10.34 -3.53 3.16
CA PRO A 153 -10.97 -2.63 4.13
C PRO A 153 -11.10 -3.28 5.52
N ALA A 154 -11.24 -2.45 6.54
CA ALA A 154 -11.70 -2.89 7.85
C ALA A 154 -13.20 -3.22 7.80
N TRP A 155 -13.66 -4.14 8.67
CA TRP A 155 -15.07 -4.52 8.77
C TRP A 155 -15.96 -3.30 9.06
N GLY A 156 -17.02 -3.18 8.27
CA GLY A 156 -18.03 -2.12 8.42
C GLY A 156 -17.64 -0.76 7.82
N PHE A 157 -16.46 -0.68 7.18
CA PHE A 157 -15.98 0.56 6.56
C PHE A 157 -15.77 0.36 5.05
N LEU A 158 -16.75 0.79 4.24
CA LEU A 158 -16.70 0.72 2.77
C LEU A 158 -16.46 -0.71 2.22
N ASP A 159 -16.90 -1.72 2.94
CA ASP A 159 -16.66 -3.13 2.68
C ASP A 159 -17.85 -3.85 2.03
N ASP A 160 -18.85 -3.11 1.59
CA ASP A 160 -19.99 -3.61 0.82
C ASP A 160 -19.61 -3.82 -0.65
N VAL A 161 -19.82 -5.03 -1.16
CA VAL A 161 -19.70 -5.32 -2.60
C VAL A 161 -21.01 -5.02 -3.32
N GLU A 162 -20.93 -4.25 -4.39
CA GLU A 162 -22.07 -3.91 -5.22
C GLU A 162 -22.78 -5.19 -5.72
N GLY A 163 -24.07 -5.32 -5.37
CA GLY A 163 -24.89 -6.51 -5.68
C GLY A 163 -24.92 -7.60 -4.60
N ASN A 164 -24.08 -7.54 -3.57
CA ASN A 164 -24.09 -8.50 -2.46
C ASN A 164 -24.17 -7.81 -1.10
N ARG A 165 -25.24 -7.07 -0.88
CA ARG A 165 -25.47 -6.17 0.27
C ARG A 165 -25.49 -6.84 1.67
N ASN A 166 -25.25 -8.14 1.77
CA ASN A 166 -25.42 -8.88 3.03
C ASN A 166 -24.14 -9.59 3.51
N VAL A 167 -23.01 -9.42 2.83
CA VAL A 167 -21.74 -10.05 3.23
C VAL A 167 -20.65 -9.00 3.18
N PRO A 168 -20.39 -8.31 4.30
CA PRO A 168 -19.22 -7.43 4.40
C PRO A 168 -17.95 -8.25 4.20
N LEU A 169 -17.03 -7.77 3.37
CA LEU A 169 -15.77 -8.43 3.06
C LEU A 169 -14.60 -7.92 3.89
N GLY A 170 -14.80 -6.86 4.67
CA GLY A 170 -13.80 -6.27 5.52
C GLY A 170 -13.19 -7.23 6.54
N CYS A 171 -12.02 -6.87 7.05
CA CYS A 171 -11.33 -7.61 8.07
C CYS A 171 -11.90 -7.28 9.46
N GLU A 172 -12.41 -8.28 10.19
CA GLU A 172 -12.96 -8.14 11.54
C GLU A 172 -11.89 -7.90 12.62
N LEU A 173 -10.62 -8.21 12.31
CA LEU A 173 -9.50 -8.08 13.23
C LEU A 173 -8.75 -6.74 13.09
N LEU A 174 -9.01 -5.99 12.02
CA LEU A 174 -8.48 -4.66 11.74
C LEU A 174 -9.47 -3.61 12.29
#